data_a5d9e2529b62d23b1e74909e3074f386
#
_entry.id   a5d9e2529b62d23b1e74909e3074f386
#
_cell.length_a   1.000
_cell.length_b   1.000
_cell.length_c   1.000
_cell.angle_alpha   90.00
_cell.angle_beta   90.00
_cell.angle_gamma   90.00
#
_symmetry.space_group_name_H-M   'P 1'
#
loop_
_entity.id
_entity.type
_entity.pdbx_description
1 polymer ?
#
loop_
_entity_poly.entity_id
_entity_poly.type
_entity_poly.pdbx_seq_one_letter_code
_entity_poly.pdbx_strand_id
1 'polypeptide(L)'
;MKAIAIVGHSKTGKTTLCEALIRTLTARGYRVGSVKEIHAEGFSIDDPASNTGRHRSAGARTVIARGPAETDVLLDHPIPHRQLLSYFDEDYVILEGVRDVPCPLIQSAASPEDLPNPLDPRTVAVSGVIANGGLREVQGLPV
;
A
#
# COMPACT_ATOMS: atom_id res chain seq x y z
N MET A 1 -15.05 0.13 -6.90
CA MET A 1 -13.72 -0.06 -6.29
C MET A 1 -13.85 -0.35 -4.81
N LYS A 2 -13.15 -1.34 -4.29
CA LYS A 2 -13.03 -1.68 -2.86
C LYS A 2 -11.57 -1.52 -2.44
N ALA A 3 -11.31 -0.90 -1.28
CA ALA A 3 -9.96 -0.74 -0.76
C ALA A 3 -9.79 -1.57 0.53
N ILE A 4 -8.60 -2.10 0.75
CA ILE A 4 -8.17 -2.73 1.99
C ILE A 4 -6.73 -2.30 2.30
N ALA A 5 -6.46 -1.91 3.54
CA ALA A 5 -5.13 -1.51 3.96
C ALA A 5 -4.45 -2.61 4.77
N ILE A 6 -3.14 -2.75 4.58
CA ILE A 6 -2.27 -3.65 5.34
C ILE A 6 -1.30 -2.78 6.10
N VAL A 7 -1.40 -2.80 7.43
CA VAL A 7 -0.63 -1.95 8.33
C VAL A 7 0.17 -2.80 9.33
N GLY A 8 1.21 -2.25 9.90
CA GLY A 8 2.08 -2.94 10.86
C GLY A 8 3.51 -2.41 10.81
N HIS A 9 4.35 -2.87 11.72
CA HIS A 9 5.75 -2.48 11.79
C HIS A 9 6.58 -3.00 10.60
N SER A 10 7.79 -2.52 10.45
CA SER A 10 8.73 -3.06 9.45
C SER A 10 8.98 -4.55 9.69
N LYS A 11 9.22 -5.30 8.61
CA LYS A 11 9.57 -6.74 8.64
C LYS A 11 8.48 -7.67 9.20
N THR A 12 7.23 -7.24 9.32
CA THR A 12 6.11 -8.08 9.76
C THR A 12 5.45 -8.89 8.64
N GLY A 13 5.93 -8.80 7.40
CA GLY A 13 5.39 -9.56 6.26
C GLY A 13 4.33 -8.80 5.44
N LYS A 14 4.18 -7.49 5.61
CA LYS A 14 3.18 -6.68 4.86
C LYS A 14 3.28 -6.86 3.35
N THR A 15 4.46 -6.69 2.78
CA THR A 15 4.67 -6.79 1.33
C THR A 15 4.32 -8.17 0.81
N THR A 16 4.74 -9.24 1.52
CA THR A 16 4.39 -10.62 1.17
C THR A 16 2.87 -10.85 1.19
N LEU A 17 2.18 -10.29 2.18
CA LEU A 17 0.71 -10.37 2.26
C LEU A 17 0.04 -9.57 1.12
N CYS A 18 0.53 -8.36 0.81
CA CYS A 18 0.06 -7.58 -0.33
C CYS A 18 0.18 -8.37 -1.64
N GLU A 19 1.35 -8.95 -1.89
CA GLU A 19 1.60 -9.79 -3.08
C GLU A 19 0.64 -10.99 -3.15
N ALA A 20 0.42 -11.67 -2.03
CA ALA A 20 -0.49 -12.81 -1.97
C ALA A 20 -1.94 -12.41 -2.28
N LEU A 21 -2.41 -11.29 -1.73
CA LEU A 21 -3.75 -10.75 -2.00
C LEU A 21 -3.89 -10.31 -3.45
N ILE A 22 -2.93 -9.56 -4.00
CA ILE A 22 -2.93 -9.13 -5.40
C ILE A 22 -3.00 -10.35 -6.31
N ARG A 23 -2.11 -11.32 -6.12
CA ARG A 23 -2.08 -12.56 -6.92
C ARG A 23 -3.39 -13.33 -6.85
N THR A 24 -3.96 -13.48 -5.64
CA THR A 24 -5.22 -14.21 -5.43
C THR A 24 -6.40 -13.53 -6.12
N LEU A 25 -6.52 -12.22 -5.99
CA LEU A 25 -7.60 -11.45 -6.60
C LEU A 25 -7.47 -11.44 -8.13
N THR A 26 -6.27 -11.24 -8.64
CA THR A 26 -5.98 -11.26 -10.10
C THR A 26 -6.29 -12.64 -10.69
N ALA A 27 -5.92 -13.72 -10.00
CA ALA A 27 -6.25 -15.09 -10.42
C ALA A 27 -7.76 -15.37 -10.45
N ARG A 28 -8.56 -14.61 -9.70
CA ARG A 28 -10.03 -14.64 -9.72
C ARG A 28 -10.64 -13.73 -10.79
N GLY A 29 -9.83 -13.08 -11.61
CA GLY A 29 -10.27 -12.22 -12.71
C GLY A 29 -10.56 -10.77 -12.32
N TYR A 30 -10.24 -10.33 -11.09
CA TYR A 30 -10.39 -8.94 -10.69
C TYR A 30 -9.21 -8.08 -11.16
N ARG A 31 -9.50 -6.82 -11.51
CA ARG A 31 -8.47 -5.80 -11.71
C ARG A 31 -8.05 -5.28 -10.34
N VAL A 32 -6.74 -5.22 -10.09
CA VAL A 32 -6.19 -4.87 -8.79
C VAL A 32 -5.14 -3.78 -8.91
N GLY A 33 -5.36 -2.66 -8.25
CA GLY A 33 -4.37 -1.62 -8.04
C GLY A 33 -3.68 -1.74 -6.69
N SER A 34 -2.54 -1.07 -6.53
CA SER A 34 -1.85 -1.03 -5.24
C SER A 34 -1.21 0.32 -4.97
N VAL A 35 -1.14 0.66 -3.69
CA VAL A 35 -0.39 1.81 -3.17
C VAL A 35 0.58 1.31 -2.12
N LYS A 36 1.81 1.82 -2.16
CA LYS A 36 2.79 1.63 -1.10
C LYS A 36 3.16 2.96 -0.48
N GLU A 37 2.89 3.12 0.80
CA GLU A 37 3.36 4.26 1.57
C GLU A 37 4.86 4.12 1.83
N ILE A 38 5.62 5.17 1.51
CA ILE A 38 7.07 5.21 1.69
C ILE A 38 7.42 6.36 2.62
N HIS A 39 8.05 6.02 3.76
CA HIS A 39 8.40 6.97 4.81
C HIS A 39 9.85 7.46 4.74
N ALA A 40 10.60 7.04 3.72
CA ALA A 40 11.99 7.48 3.55
C ALA A 40 12.02 8.94 3.07
N GLU A 41 12.69 9.79 3.85
CA GLU A 41 12.94 11.17 3.43
C GLU A 41 13.74 11.21 2.13
N GLY A 42 13.38 12.12 1.23
CA GLY A 42 14.05 12.28 -0.06
C GLY A 42 13.80 11.15 -1.06
N PHE A 43 12.86 10.24 -0.77
CA PHE A 43 12.49 9.20 -1.75
C PHE A 43 12.04 9.82 -3.07
N SER A 44 12.62 9.36 -4.15
CA SER A 44 12.17 9.61 -5.52
C SER A 44 12.36 8.34 -6.34
N ILE A 45 11.34 7.97 -7.11
CA ILE A 45 11.44 6.86 -8.07
C ILE A 45 12.19 7.27 -9.33
N ASP A 46 12.20 8.58 -9.63
CA ASP A 46 12.85 9.18 -10.81
C ASP A 46 14.30 9.59 -10.50
N ASP A 47 15.20 9.38 -11.47
CA ASP A 47 16.57 9.85 -11.41
C ASP A 47 16.61 11.35 -11.73
N PRO A 48 17.20 12.20 -10.86
CA PRO A 48 17.40 13.63 -11.14
C PRO A 48 18.12 13.93 -12.45
N ALA A 49 18.98 13.03 -12.94
CA ALA A 49 19.69 13.17 -14.20
C ALA A 49 18.86 12.77 -15.43
N SER A 50 17.72 12.11 -15.25
CA SER A 50 16.81 11.75 -16.35
C SER A 50 16.20 13.01 -17.01
N ASN A 51 15.59 12.87 -18.16
CA ASN A 51 14.86 13.97 -18.81
C ASN A 51 13.70 14.46 -17.96
N THR A 52 12.96 13.55 -17.32
CA THR A 52 11.87 13.87 -16.39
C THR A 52 12.37 14.55 -15.12
N GLY A 53 13.49 14.08 -14.54
CA GLY A 53 14.17 14.72 -13.43
C GLY A 53 14.63 16.15 -13.73
N ARG A 54 15.13 16.37 -14.95
CA ARG A 54 15.52 17.72 -15.43
C ARG A 54 14.30 18.66 -15.56
N HIS A 55 13.14 18.16 -16.02
CA HIS A 55 11.91 18.96 -16.04
C HIS A 55 11.48 19.36 -14.63
N ARG A 56 11.54 18.44 -13.65
CA ARG A 56 11.25 18.74 -12.24
C ARG A 56 12.22 19.77 -11.67
N SER A 57 13.53 19.61 -11.92
CA SER A 57 14.55 20.55 -11.49
C SER A 57 14.39 21.94 -12.09
N ALA A 58 13.79 22.05 -13.27
CA ALA A 58 13.43 23.30 -13.91
C ALA A 58 12.16 23.97 -13.36
N GLY A 59 11.45 23.29 -12.41
CA GLY A 59 10.28 23.84 -11.71
C GLY A 59 8.94 23.25 -12.14
N ALA A 60 8.91 22.17 -12.93
CA ALA A 60 7.65 21.52 -13.27
C ALA A 60 7.09 20.78 -12.04
N ARG A 61 5.87 21.14 -11.61
CA ARG A 61 5.20 20.53 -10.45
C ARG A 61 4.60 19.16 -10.75
N THR A 62 4.25 18.92 -12.01
CA THR A 62 3.75 17.64 -12.51
C THR A 62 4.52 17.28 -13.76
N VAL A 63 5.08 16.09 -13.80
CA VAL A 63 5.72 15.53 -14.99
C VAL A 63 5.04 14.20 -15.31
N ILE A 64 4.62 14.04 -16.57
CA ILE A 64 4.06 12.77 -17.06
C ILE A 64 5.05 12.20 -18.07
N ALA A 65 5.58 11.04 -17.79
CA ALA A 65 6.36 10.25 -18.73
C ALA A 65 5.43 9.24 -19.40
N ARG A 66 5.18 9.43 -20.71
CA ARG A 66 4.30 8.56 -21.48
C ARG A 66 5.11 7.73 -22.47
N GLY A 67 5.22 6.45 -22.20
CA GLY A 67 5.84 5.46 -23.09
C GLY A 67 4.81 4.59 -23.80
N PRO A 68 5.28 3.69 -24.69
CA PRO A 68 4.39 2.76 -25.39
C PRO A 68 3.87 1.62 -24.50
N ALA A 69 4.53 1.33 -23.38
CA ALA A 69 4.18 0.24 -22.46
C ALA A 69 3.64 0.73 -21.12
N GLU A 70 4.05 1.92 -20.68
CA GLU A 70 3.67 2.46 -19.37
C GLU A 70 3.57 3.98 -19.38
N THR A 71 2.88 4.53 -18.40
CA THR A 71 2.79 5.96 -18.16
C THR A 71 3.00 6.24 -16.68
N ASP A 72 3.97 7.11 -16.36
CA ASP A 72 4.27 7.54 -15.00
C ASP A 72 3.76 8.95 -14.77
N VAL A 73 3.20 9.18 -13.60
CA VAL A 73 2.77 10.51 -13.12
C VAL A 73 3.59 10.87 -11.90
N LEU A 74 4.45 11.87 -12.04
CA LEU A 74 5.35 12.35 -11.00
C LEU A 74 4.85 13.69 -10.47
N LEU A 75 4.53 13.74 -9.21
CA LEU A 75 4.08 14.93 -8.49
C LEU A 75 5.18 15.38 -7.52
N ASP A 76 5.39 16.69 -7.39
CA ASP A 76 6.38 17.27 -6.49
C ASP A 76 5.89 17.44 -5.05
N HIS A 77 4.70 16.96 -4.75
CA HIS A 77 4.02 17.12 -3.46
C HIS A 77 3.19 15.89 -3.12
N PRO A 78 2.98 15.62 -1.82
CA PRO A 78 2.07 14.58 -1.38
C PRO A 78 0.62 14.94 -1.77
N ILE A 79 -0.17 13.92 -2.08
CA ILE A 79 -1.57 14.07 -2.42
C ILE A 79 -2.47 13.45 -1.34
N PRO A 80 -3.65 14.04 -1.04
CA PRO A 80 -4.57 13.46 -0.08
C PRO A 80 -5.16 12.15 -0.62
N HIS A 81 -5.56 11.26 0.30
CA HIS A 81 -6.08 9.93 -0.05
C HIS A 81 -7.24 9.95 -1.08
N ARG A 82 -8.11 10.96 -1.04
CA ARG A 82 -9.19 11.11 -2.04
C ARG A 82 -8.67 11.25 -3.45
N GLN A 83 -7.63 12.07 -3.63
CA GLN A 83 -7.00 12.26 -4.93
C GLN A 83 -6.22 11.00 -5.32
N LEU A 84 -5.49 10.39 -4.38
CA LEU A 84 -4.80 9.12 -4.60
C LEU A 84 -5.76 8.04 -5.13
N LEU A 85 -6.91 7.85 -4.49
CA LEU A 85 -7.88 6.85 -4.90
C LEU A 85 -8.57 7.17 -6.24
N SER A 86 -8.58 8.43 -6.68
CA SER A 86 -9.15 8.80 -7.98
C SER A 86 -8.32 8.37 -9.19
N TYR A 87 -7.07 7.93 -8.98
CA TYR A 87 -6.25 7.34 -10.05
C TYR A 87 -6.64 5.89 -10.39
N PHE A 88 -7.50 5.26 -9.57
CA PHE A 88 -7.85 3.86 -9.72
C PHE A 88 -9.26 3.69 -10.27
N ASP A 89 -9.40 2.87 -11.31
CA ASP A 89 -10.67 2.36 -11.85
C ASP A 89 -10.80 0.83 -11.67
N GLU A 90 -9.88 0.23 -10.89
CA GLU A 90 -9.80 -1.18 -10.57
C GLU A 90 -10.92 -1.62 -9.62
N ASP A 91 -11.17 -2.94 -9.59
CA ASP A 91 -12.18 -3.53 -8.69
C ASP A 91 -11.74 -3.48 -7.23
N TYR A 92 -10.42 -3.68 -6.99
CA TYR A 92 -9.78 -3.66 -5.68
C TYR A 92 -8.51 -2.80 -5.69
N VAL A 93 -8.25 -2.13 -4.56
CA VAL A 93 -6.98 -1.43 -4.29
C VAL A 93 -6.39 -1.92 -2.97
N ILE A 94 -5.16 -2.43 -3.03
CA ILE A 94 -4.39 -2.88 -1.87
C ILE A 94 -3.47 -1.76 -1.41
N LEU A 95 -3.60 -1.35 -0.15
CA LEU A 95 -2.90 -0.19 0.41
C LEU A 95 -1.86 -0.67 1.44
N GLU A 96 -0.58 -0.71 1.07
CA GLU A 96 0.51 -1.08 1.98
C GLU A 96 1.01 0.13 2.78
N GLY A 97 0.83 0.08 4.10
CA GLY A 97 1.30 1.12 5.03
C GLY A 97 0.39 2.34 5.18
N VAL A 98 -0.60 2.50 4.32
CA VAL A 98 -1.53 3.63 4.31
C VAL A 98 -2.52 3.52 5.46
N ARG A 99 -2.68 4.58 6.27
CA ARG A 99 -3.54 4.58 7.48
C ARG A 99 -4.68 5.60 7.42
N ASP A 100 -4.58 6.60 6.57
CA ASP A 100 -5.50 7.73 6.46
C ASP A 100 -6.69 7.49 5.54
N VAL A 101 -6.74 6.34 4.86
CA VAL A 101 -7.90 5.90 4.07
C VAL A 101 -8.92 5.20 4.98
N PRO A 102 -10.22 5.62 4.96
CA PRO A 102 -11.27 4.99 5.75
C PRO A 102 -11.74 3.66 5.11
N CYS A 103 -10.95 2.60 5.26
CA CYS A 103 -11.22 1.27 4.72
C CYS A 103 -10.92 0.19 5.76
N PRO A 104 -11.36 -1.07 5.57
CA PRO A 104 -10.95 -2.21 6.37
C PRO A 104 -9.44 -2.35 6.42
N LEU A 105 -8.91 -2.79 7.58
CA LEU A 105 -7.50 -3.01 7.82
C LEU A 105 -7.20 -4.50 8.05
N ILE A 106 -6.03 -4.95 7.58
CA ILE A 106 -5.36 -6.15 8.09
C ILE A 106 -4.14 -5.67 8.88
N GLN A 107 -4.09 -6.03 10.16
CA GLN A 107 -2.95 -5.74 11.01
C GLN A 107 -1.89 -6.82 10.81
N SER A 108 -0.73 -6.46 10.27
CA SER A 108 0.42 -7.35 10.11
C SER A 108 1.32 -7.25 11.34
N ALA A 109 1.71 -8.40 11.90
CA ALA A 109 2.57 -8.52 13.06
C ALA A 109 3.57 -9.68 12.89
N ALA A 110 4.67 -9.65 13.63
CA ALA A 110 5.60 -10.77 13.72
C ALA A 110 5.24 -11.68 14.92
N SER A 111 4.72 -11.09 16.00
CA SER A 111 4.29 -11.80 17.21
C SER A 111 3.07 -11.11 17.83
N PRO A 112 2.38 -11.72 18.80
CA PRO A 112 1.27 -11.09 19.51
C PRO A 112 1.66 -9.79 20.24
N GLU A 113 2.89 -9.67 20.70
CA GLU A 113 3.41 -8.51 21.42
C GLU A 113 3.58 -7.27 20.51
N ASP A 114 3.69 -7.49 19.20
CA ASP A 114 3.75 -6.40 18.20
C ASP A 114 2.40 -5.76 17.91
N LEU A 115 1.33 -6.38 18.38
CA LEU A 115 -0.03 -5.90 18.10
C LEU A 115 -0.38 -4.70 18.99
N PRO A 116 -1.00 -3.65 18.41
CA PRO A 116 -1.62 -2.60 19.21
C PRO A 116 -2.69 -3.16 20.15
N ASN A 117 -2.83 -2.58 21.32
CA ASN A 117 -3.91 -2.90 22.25
C ASN A 117 -4.54 -1.61 22.77
N PRO A 118 -5.78 -1.27 22.38
CA PRO A 118 -6.63 -2.04 21.46
C PRO A 118 -6.17 -1.93 20.00
N LEU A 119 -6.60 -2.87 19.17
CA LEU A 119 -6.50 -2.79 17.71
C LEU A 119 -7.37 -1.65 17.16
N ASP A 120 -6.99 -1.11 15.99
CA ASP A 120 -7.84 -0.17 15.25
C ASP A 120 -9.22 -0.81 15.01
N PRO A 121 -10.33 -0.12 15.28
CA PRO A 121 -11.69 -0.66 15.09
C PRO A 121 -11.99 -1.12 13.65
N ARG A 122 -11.25 -0.64 12.67
CA ARG A 122 -11.37 -1.05 11.26
C ARG A 122 -10.68 -2.38 10.96
N THR A 123 -9.91 -2.93 11.92
CA THR A 123 -9.17 -4.18 11.72
C THR A 123 -10.14 -5.35 11.58
N VAL A 124 -10.04 -6.07 10.49
CA VAL A 124 -10.89 -7.23 10.18
C VAL A 124 -10.14 -8.56 10.29
N ALA A 125 -8.82 -8.53 10.29
CA ALA A 125 -7.96 -9.70 10.45
C ALA A 125 -6.56 -9.30 10.94
N VAL A 126 -5.85 -10.26 11.50
CA VAL A 126 -4.43 -10.17 11.79
C VAL A 126 -3.69 -11.13 10.86
N SER A 127 -2.50 -10.78 10.40
CA SER A 127 -1.70 -11.64 9.52
C SER A 127 -0.22 -11.27 9.58
N GLY A 128 0.56 -11.78 8.63
CA GLY A 128 2.01 -11.58 8.57
C GLY A 128 2.80 -12.75 9.13
N VAL A 129 3.98 -12.49 9.67
CA VAL A 129 4.86 -13.54 10.23
C VAL A 129 4.18 -14.32 11.36
N ILE A 130 3.33 -13.66 12.15
CA ILE A 130 2.56 -14.29 13.26
C ILE A 130 1.71 -15.48 12.79
N ALA A 131 1.21 -15.46 11.55
CA ALA A 131 0.40 -16.55 11.00
C ALA A 131 1.18 -17.88 10.86
N ASN A 132 2.50 -17.81 10.75
CA ASN A 132 3.37 -19.00 10.66
C ASN A 132 3.44 -19.79 11.97
N GLY A 133 3.08 -19.17 13.09
CA GLY A 133 3.06 -19.79 14.43
C GLY A 133 1.86 -20.69 14.70
N GLY A 134 0.96 -20.87 13.73
CA GLY A 134 -0.25 -21.69 13.89
C GLY A 134 -1.35 -21.05 14.74
N LEU A 135 -1.19 -19.78 15.12
CA LEU A 135 -2.23 -19.00 15.79
C LEU A 135 -3.41 -18.79 14.85
N ARG A 136 -4.62 -19.04 15.32
CA ARG A 136 -5.84 -18.94 14.49
C ARG A 136 -6.67 -17.71 14.80
N GLU A 137 -6.49 -17.16 16.00
CA GLU A 137 -7.24 -16.01 16.48
C GLU A 137 -6.40 -15.21 17.48
N VAL A 138 -6.54 -13.91 17.46
CA VAL A 138 -5.97 -12.99 18.44
C VAL A 138 -6.87 -11.78 18.62
N GLN A 139 -7.12 -11.37 19.88
CA GLN A 139 -8.04 -10.28 20.23
C GLN A 139 -9.42 -10.38 19.55
N GLY A 140 -9.96 -11.62 19.39
CA GLY A 140 -11.24 -11.87 18.74
C GLY A 140 -11.26 -11.77 17.21
N LEU A 141 -10.09 -11.64 16.56
CA LEU A 141 -9.97 -11.56 15.11
C LEU A 141 -9.22 -12.77 14.53
N PRO A 142 -9.54 -13.21 13.31
CA PRO A 142 -8.85 -14.29 12.64
C PRO A 142 -7.38 -13.89 12.31
N VAL A 143 -6.49 -14.90 12.37
CA VAL A 143 -5.08 -14.79 11.95
C VAL A 143 -4.87 -15.57 10.67
#